data_c421c23d41cc35511d43371f281b5d00
#
_entry.id   c421c23d41cc35511d43371f281b5d00
#
_cell.length_a   1.000
_cell.length_b   1.000
_cell.length_c   1.000
_cell.angle_alpha   90.00
_cell.angle_beta   90.00
_cell.angle_gamma   90.00
#
_symmetry.space_group_name_H-M   'P 1'
#
loop_
_entity.id
_entity.type
_entity.pdbx_description
1 polymer ?
#
loop_
_entity_poly.entity_id
_entity_poly.type
_entity_poly.pdbx_seq_one_letter_code
_entity_poly.pdbx_strand_id
1 'polypeptide(L)'
;EGSETVILTLSSPSNATLGSDNVHTFTILEPVGDRNISFADATSSGAESSSSKAIAINLSATSGQNVTVNYAVTGTATGSGTDYTLANGTATIPAGSTSTTITIGSIINDSLDEVDETVVITLSNPSNADAGSILVHTYTINDNDNAPVIDFNETSSSGAESVSSKPLTVDLSAASGQDVTVNYAVTGTATGSGTDYSLANGTLTISAGATSGTIDISSIIDDSIDETNETVIVTLSSPSNATLGSDSVHTYTITDNDNPPVIDF
;
A
#
# COMPACT_ATOMS: atom_id res chain seq x y z
N GLU A 1 15.95 -40.86 7.86
CA GLU A 1 17.27 -41.05 8.45
C GLU A 1 18.35 -40.45 7.54
N GLY A 2 19.61 -40.36 7.96
CA GLY A 2 20.73 -39.97 7.08
C GLY A 2 21.31 -41.18 6.39
N SER A 3 22.15 -40.94 5.34
CA SER A 3 22.87 -42.05 4.69
C SER A 3 23.66 -42.86 5.70
N GLU A 4 23.51 -44.19 5.64
CA GLU A 4 24.16 -45.13 6.53
C GLU A 4 25.28 -45.89 5.80
N THR A 5 26.21 -46.49 6.53
CA THR A 5 27.28 -47.29 5.96
C THR A 5 27.33 -48.64 6.59
N VAL A 6 27.52 -49.64 5.73
CA VAL A 6 27.91 -51.02 6.13
C VAL A 6 29.38 -51.19 5.79
N ILE A 7 30.20 -51.45 6.80
CA ILE A 7 31.63 -51.72 6.62
C ILE A 7 31.88 -53.22 6.80
N LEU A 8 32.36 -53.86 5.73
CA LEU A 8 32.80 -55.25 5.71
C LEU A 8 34.31 -55.27 5.80
N THR A 9 34.83 -55.95 6.80
CA THR A 9 36.28 -56.15 6.93
C THR A 9 36.62 -57.65 6.89
N LEU A 10 37.48 -58.02 5.97
CA LEU A 10 38.04 -59.38 5.91
C LEU A 10 39.14 -59.49 6.94
N SER A 11 39.19 -60.63 7.68
CA SER A 11 40.21 -60.88 8.69
C SER A 11 40.56 -62.35 8.78
N SER A 12 41.74 -62.66 9.28
CA SER A 12 42.23 -64.04 9.63
C SER A 12 42.03 -65.06 8.51
N PRO A 13 42.58 -64.87 7.31
CA PRO A 13 42.47 -65.87 6.22
C PRO A 13 43.20 -67.13 6.60
N SER A 14 42.66 -68.31 6.18
CA SER A 14 43.28 -69.57 6.30
C SER A 14 43.84 -69.99 4.93
N ASN A 15 45.12 -70.44 4.89
CA ASN A 15 45.84 -70.85 3.68
C ASN A 15 45.92 -69.74 2.60
N ALA A 16 45.87 -68.50 3.00
CA ALA A 16 45.98 -67.31 2.14
C ALA A 16 46.58 -66.14 2.95
N THR A 17 47.03 -65.08 2.22
CA THR A 17 47.41 -63.77 2.84
C THR A 17 46.37 -62.75 2.58
N LEU A 18 46.13 -61.87 3.53
CA LEU A 18 45.21 -60.75 3.37
C LEU A 18 45.81 -59.72 2.43
N GLY A 19 45.07 -59.32 1.42
CA GLY A 19 45.44 -58.21 0.50
C GLY A 19 45.27 -56.83 1.13
N SER A 20 45.70 -55.79 0.41
CA SER A 20 45.57 -54.39 0.83
C SER A 20 44.11 -53.92 0.92
N ASP A 21 43.24 -54.47 0.06
CA ASP A 21 41.83 -54.09 -0.06
C ASP A 21 40.94 -55.02 0.77
N ASN A 22 41.15 -54.96 2.08
CA ASN A 22 40.47 -55.84 3.03
C ASN A 22 39.27 -55.20 3.71
N VAL A 23 38.94 -53.97 3.36
CA VAL A 23 37.78 -53.22 3.86
C VAL A 23 36.92 -52.77 2.69
N HIS A 24 35.64 -53.10 2.74
CA HIS A 24 34.66 -52.59 1.79
C HIS A 24 33.60 -51.79 2.55
N THR A 25 33.37 -50.54 2.12
CA THR A 25 32.32 -49.67 2.65
C THR A 25 31.19 -49.58 1.63
N PHE A 26 30.02 -50.03 2.02
CA PHE A 26 28.78 -49.86 1.25
C PHE A 26 27.96 -48.76 1.90
N THR A 27 27.61 -47.73 1.13
CA THR A 27 26.78 -46.63 1.59
C THR A 27 25.33 -46.86 1.18
N ILE A 28 24.43 -46.93 2.13
CA ILE A 28 22.99 -46.96 1.93
C ILE A 28 22.55 -45.47 1.82
N LEU A 29 22.17 -45.10 0.64
CA LEU A 29 21.62 -43.73 0.39
C LEU A 29 20.13 -43.74 0.74
N GLU A 30 19.72 -42.89 1.65
CA GLU A 30 18.30 -42.58 1.78
C GLU A 30 17.81 -41.94 0.48
N PRO A 31 16.76 -42.47 -0.15
CA PRO A 31 16.13 -41.74 -1.24
C PRO A 31 15.57 -40.42 -0.69
N VAL A 32 15.71 -39.35 -1.45
CA VAL A 32 15.00 -38.07 -1.20
C VAL A 32 13.52 -38.31 -1.58
N GLY A 33 12.94 -39.44 -1.10
CA GLY A 33 11.64 -39.89 -1.55
C GLY A 33 10.49 -39.14 -0.85
N ASP A 34 9.54 -38.69 -1.64
CA ASP A 34 8.17 -38.29 -1.30
C ASP A 34 8.01 -37.20 -0.22
N ARG A 35 9.06 -36.45 0.12
CA ARG A 35 8.96 -35.30 1.03
C ARG A 35 8.76 -34.03 0.19
N ASN A 36 7.58 -33.45 0.31
CA ASN A 36 7.24 -32.23 -0.39
C ASN A 36 7.21 -31.07 0.60
N ILE A 37 7.90 -29.97 0.25
CA ILE A 37 7.88 -28.71 1.02
C ILE A 37 6.92 -27.72 0.37
N SER A 38 6.00 -27.15 1.15
CA SER A 38 5.02 -26.18 0.68
C SER A 38 4.58 -25.24 1.80
N PHE A 39 3.99 -24.12 1.44
CA PHE A 39 3.23 -23.34 2.41
C PHE A 39 2.01 -24.13 2.92
N ALA A 40 1.57 -23.84 4.16
CA ALA A 40 0.33 -24.39 4.70
C ALA A 40 -0.89 -23.86 3.94
N ASP A 41 -0.88 -22.58 3.59
CA ASP A 41 -1.94 -21.86 2.89
C ASP A 41 -1.35 -21.03 1.75
N ALA A 42 -2.13 -20.82 0.68
CA ALA A 42 -1.72 -19.97 -0.44
C ALA A 42 -1.92 -18.48 -0.14
N THR A 43 -2.83 -18.14 0.76
CA THR A 43 -3.18 -16.76 1.11
C THR A 43 -3.47 -16.61 2.60
N SER A 44 -3.24 -15.42 3.11
CA SER A 44 -3.72 -14.96 4.41
C SER A 44 -3.80 -13.43 4.43
N SER A 45 -4.44 -12.86 5.43
CA SER A 45 -4.51 -11.40 5.61
C SER A 45 -4.48 -11.03 7.09
N GLY A 46 -4.32 -9.76 7.36
CA GLY A 46 -4.42 -9.16 8.68
C GLY A 46 -4.39 -7.64 8.57
N ALA A 47 -4.97 -6.96 9.56
CA ALA A 47 -4.90 -5.51 9.63
C ALA A 47 -3.45 -5.06 9.86
N GLU A 48 -3.07 -3.90 9.38
CA GLU A 48 -1.75 -3.29 9.59
C GLU A 48 -1.45 -3.05 11.08
N SER A 49 -2.48 -2.90 11.92
CA SER A 49 -2.33 -2.85 13.38
C SER A 49 -1.76 -4.15 14.00
N SER A 50 -1.60 -5.21 13.21
CA SER A 50 -0.93 -6.44 13.61
C SER A 50 0.57 -6.31 13.39
N SER A 51 1.38 -6.23 14.45
CA SER A 51 2.82 -5.97 14.36
C SER A 51 3.65 -7.03 13.61
N SER A 52 3.11 -8.23 13.37
CA SER A 52 3.78 -9.30 12.63
C SER A 52 2.84 -10.42 12.20
N LYS A 53 3.29 -11.21 11.22
CA LYS A 53 2.60 -12.43 10.75
C LYS A 53 3.59 -13.56 10.53
N ALA A 54 3.37 -14.69 11.18
CA ALA A 54 4.09 -15.94 10.91
C ALA A 54 3.38 -16.73 9.80
N ILE A 55 4.13 -17.09 8.76
CA ILE A 55 3.66 -17.89 7.62
C ILE A 55 4.28 -19.27 7.75
N ALA A 56 3.45 -20.30 7.87
CA ALA A 56 3.88 -21.67 8.06
C ALA A 56 4.32 -22.34 6.75
N ILE A 57 5.46 -23.02 6.81
CA ILE A 57 5.96 -23.90 5.78
C ILE A 57 5.92 -25.32 6.33
N ASN A 58 5.36 -26.25 5.58
CA ASN A 58 5.17 -27.64 5.95
C ASN A 58 5.99 -28.58 5.07
N LEU A 59 6.41 -29.68 5.67
CA LEU A 59 7.03 -30.82 5.01
C LEU A 59 6.09 -32.03 5.16
N SER A 60 5.81 -32.74 4.09
CA SER A 60 4.84 -33.85 4.07
C SER A 60 5.23 -35.03 4.93
N ALA A 61 6.53 -35.21 5.19
CA ALA A 61 7.05 -36.26 6.09
C ALA A 61 8.36 -35.79 6.74
N THR A 62 8.73 -36.34 7.91
CA THR A 62 9.98 -36.02 8.61
C THR A 62 11.21 -36.40 7.77
N SER A 63 12.28 -35.62 7.92
CA SER A 63 13.61 -35.89 7.36
C SER A 63 14.62 -36.16 8.47
N GLY A 64 15.55 -37.10 8.25
CA GLY A 64 16.72 -37.28 9.14
C GLY A 64 17.78 -36.18 9.00
N GLN A 65 17.62 -35.28 8.02
CA GLN A 65 18.50 -34.16 7.76
C GLN A 65 17.69 -32.84 7.77
N ASN A 66 18.37 -31.72 7.96
CA ASN A 66 17.74 -30.41 7.78
C ASN A 66 17.26 -30.27 6.33
N VAL A 67 16.03 -29.80 6.18
CA VAL A 67 15.46 -29.41 4.87
C VAL A 67 15.53 -27.90 4.77
N THR A 68 16.09 -27.38 3.68
CA THR A 68 16.17 -25.94 3.43
C THR A 68 15.40 -25.57 2.18
N VAL A 69 14.87 -24.36 2.12
CA VAL A 69 14.22 -23.79 0.95
C VAL A 69 14.52 -22.29 0.90
N ASN A 70 14.89 -21.79 -0.26
CA ASN A 70 15.06 -20.37 -0.48
C ASN A 70 13.69 -19.70 -0.64
N TYR A 71 13.58 -18.47 -0.21
CA TYR A 71 12.40 -17.66 -0.46
C TYR A 71 12.76 -16.26 -0.96
N ALA A 72 11.94 -15.78 -1.90
CA ALA A 72 11.98 -14.41 -2.42
C ALA A 72 10.71 -13.69 -2.05
N VAL A 73 10.84 -12.39 -1.75
CA VAL A 73 9.76 -11.52 -1.29
C VAL A 73 9.51 -10.44 -2.33
N THR A 74 8.26 -10.26 -2.73
CA THR A 74 7.75 -9.26 -3.68
C THR A 74 6.38 -8.80 -3.19
N GLY A 75 5.66 -8.00 -3.98
CA GLY A 75 4.30 -7.53 -3.64
C GLY A 75 4.13 -6.05 -3.93
N THR A 76 3.01 -5.49 -3.49
CA THR A 76 2.74 -4.04 -3.59
C THR A 76 3.25 -3.29 -2.38
N ALA A 77 3.23 -3.93 -1.19
CA ALA A 77 3.78 -3.36 0.04
C ALA A 77 5.29 -3.16 -0.07
N THR A 78 5.78 -2.06 0.48
CA THR A 78 7.18 -1.64 0.45
C THR A 78 7.93 -2.20 1.67
N GLY A 79 8.86 -3.12 1.43
CA GLY A 79 9.69 -3.70 2.48
C GLY A 79 10.71 -2.72 3.08
N SER A 80 11.65 -3.28 3.86
CA SER A 80 12.74 -2.54 4.52
C SER A 80 12.30 -1.56 5.61
N GLY A 81 11.11 -1.76 6.18
CA GLY A 81 10.60 -0.99 7.32
C GLY A 81 9.76 0.22 6.93
N THR A 82 9.31 0.33 5.68
CA THR A 82 8.24 1.25 5.28
C THR A 82 6.91 0.66 5.72
N ASP A 83 6.47 -0.46 5.15
CA ASP A 83 5.21 -1.12 5.52
C ASP A 83 5.46 -2.39 6.34
N TYR A 84 6.59 -3.07 6.11
CA TYR A 84 6.99 -4.26 6.84
C TYR A 84 8.50 -4.53 6.78
N THR A 85 8.98 -5.52 7.55
CA THR A 85 10.34 -6.06 7.44
C THR A 85 10.31 -7.54 7.12
N LEU A 86 10.78 -7.88 5.93
CA LEU A 86 11.15 -9.24 5.53
C LEU A 86 12.04 -9.15 4.28
N ALA A 87 13.27 -9.62 4.35
CA ALA A 87 14.16 -9.74 3.20
C ALA A 87 14.09 -11.15 2.60
N ASN A 88 14.58 -11.33 1.37
CA ASN A 88 14.84 -12.65 0.79
C ASN A 88 15.73 -13.47 1.71
N GLY A 89 15.54 -14.79 1.75
CA GLY A 89 16.31 -15.63 2.64
C GLY A 89 16.18 -17.12 2.39
N THR A 90 16.56 -17.89 3.39
CA THR A 90 16.45 -19.35 3.41
C THR A 90 15.74 -19.78 4.70
N ALA A 91 14.67 -20.56 4.55
CA ALA A 91 14.00 -21.21 5.68
C ALA A 91 14.57 -22.62 5.86
N THR A 92 14.67 -23.05 7.13
CA THR A 92 15.18 -24.37 7.51
C THR A 92 14.15 -25.08 8.37
N ILE A 93 13.78 -26.29 7.97
CA ILE A 93 13.05 -27.24 8.81
C ILE A 93 14.10 -28.20 9.42
N PRO A 94 14.30 -28.19 10.73
CA PRO A 94 15.27 -29.04 11.38
C PRO A 94 14.99 -30.53 11.18
N ALA A 95 16.03 -31.36 11.21
CA ALA A 95 15.90 -32.81 11.20
C ALA A 95 14.90 -33.28 12.26
N GLY A 96 13.99 -34.19 11.90
CA GLY A 96 12.92 -34.70 12.75
C GLY A 96 11.67 -33.81 12.86
N SER A 97 11.72 -32.58 12.33
CA SER A 97 10.59 -31.66 12.29
C SER A 97 9.83 -31.73 10.95
N THR A 98 8.57 -31.30 10.96
CA THR A 98 7.71 -31.25 9.75
C THR A 98 7.27 -29.84 9.41
N SER A 99 7.73 -28.80 10.12
CA SER A 99 7.35 -27.42 9.83
C SER A 99 8.36 -26.39 10.32
N THR A 100 8.30 -25.21 9.74
CA THR A 100 8.97 -23.98 10.19
C THR A 100 8.11 -22.79 9.79
N THR A 101 8.53 -21.58 10.15
CA THR A 101 7.81 -20.34 9.78
C THR A 101 8.75 -19.32 9.18
N ILE A 102 8.23 -18.52 8.23
CA ILE A 102 8.78 -17.22 7.82
C ILE A 102 7.93 -16.15 8.51
N THR A 103 8.57 -15.18 9.12
CA THR A 103 7.86 -14.10 9.83
C THR A 103 7.98 -12.80 9.06
N ILE A 104 6.84 -12.26 8.61
CA ILE A 104 6.71 -10.88 8.19
C ILE A 104 6.70 -10.07 9.50
N GLY A 105 7.72 -9.28 9.73
CA GLY A 105 7.90 -8.53 10.98
C GLY A 105 7.70 -7.03 10.78
N SER A 106 7.55 -6.31 11.87
CA SER A 106 7.43 -4.85 11.90
C SER A 106 6.45 -4.35 10.84
N ILE A 107 5.23 -4.93 10.81
CA ILE A 107 4.14 -4.36 10.03
C ILE A 107 3.83 -3.01 10.68
N ILE A 108 3.84 -1.96 9.87
CA ILE A 108 3.66 -0.58 10.30
C ILE A 108 2.18 -0.23 10.23
N ASN A 109 1.68 0.34 11.31
CA ASN A 109 0.35 0.95 11.38
C ASN A 109 0.56 2.45 11.50
N ASP A 110 0.08 3.18 10.54
CA ASP A 110 0.13 4.65 10.61
C ASP A 110 -1.28 5.26 10.72
N SER A 111 -1.61 6.32 10.04
CA SER A 111 -2.92 6.99 10.08
C SER A 111 -3.33 7.51 8.69
N LEU A 112 -2.77 6.93 7.66
CA LEU A 112 -3.08 7.26 6.28
C LEU A 112 -4.09 6.26 5.74
N ASP A 113 -5.21 6.72 5.20
CA ASP A 113 -6.13 5.92 4.40
C ASP A 113 -5.42 5.45 3.12
N GLU A 114 -5.17 4.16 3.00
CA GLU A 114 -4.41 3.55 1.91
C GLU A 114 -5.21 2.42 1.24
N VAL A 115 -4.68 1.87 0.19
CA VAL A 115 -5.22 0.63 -0.39
C VAL A 115 -4.59 -0.58 0.31
N ASP A 116 -5.34 -1.66 0.47
CA ASP A 116 -4.80 -2.94 0.93
C ASP A 116 -3.59 -3.34 0.09
N GLU A 117 -2.50 -3.70 0.75
CA GLU A 117 -1.24 -4.03 0.11
C GLU A 117 -0.86 -5.51 0.28
N THR A 118 0.06 -6.01 -0.54
CA THR A 118 0.43 -7.43 -0.54
C THR A 118 1.91 -7.65 -0.29
N VAL A 119 2.22 -8.70 0.48
CA VAL A 119 3.54 -9.31 0.59
C VAL A 119 3.46 -10.71 -0.02
N VAL A 120 4.15 -10.93 -1.12
CA VAL A 120 4.16 -12.21 -1.86
C VAL A 120 5.46 -12.93 -1.60
N ILE A 121 5.41 -14.14 -1.04
CA ILE A 121 6.56 -14.96 -0.71
C ILE A 121 6.57 -16.18 -1.64
N THR A 122 7.67 -16.39 -2.37
CA THR A 122 7.83 -17.49 -3.32
C THR A 122 8.97 -18.43 -2.87
N LEU A 123 8.67 -19.71 -2.68
CA LEU A 123 9.65 -20.75 -2.35
C LEU A 123 10.36 -21.25 -3.61
N SER A 124 11.66 -21.56 -3.49
CA SER A 124 12.48 -22.10 -4.57
C SER A 124 13.65 -22.93 -4.06
N ASN A 125 14.22 -23.77 -4.92
CA ASN A 125 15.43 -24.54 -4.68
C ASN A 125 15.42 -25.28 -3.32
N PRO A 126 14.45 -26.17 -3.07
CA PRO A 126 14.47 -26.99 -1.86
C PRO A 126 15.66 -27.94 -1.86
N SER A 127 16.21 -28.22 -0.68
CA SER A 127 17.26 -29.23 -0.44
C SER A 127 16.72 -30.28 0.53
N ASN A 128 16.98 -31.55 0.25
CA ASN A 128 16.49 -32.72 0.99
C ASN A 128 14.95 -32.87 0.99
N ALA A 129 14.27 -32.24 0.05
CA ALA A 129 12.84 -32.37 -0.23
C ALA A 129 12.57 -31.96 -1.68
N ASP A 130 11.42 -32.34 -2.20
CA ASP A 130 10.89 -31.89 -3.48
C ASP A 130 9.95 -30.68 -3.28
N ALA A 131 9.75 -29.92 -4.35
CA ALA A 131 8.79 -28.82 -4.35
C ALA A 131 7.36 -29.37 -4.26
N GLY A 132 6.58 -28.85 -3.32
CA GLY A 132 5.17 -29.21 -3.13
C GLY A 132 4.22 -28.39 -4.00
N SER A 133 2.94 -28.42 -3.66
CA SER A 133 1.88 -27.83 -4.49
C SER A 133 1.68 -26.32 -4.25
N ILE A 134 1.99 -25.81 -3.06
CA ILE A 134 1.80 -24.39 -2.69
C ILE A 134 3.17 -23.75 -2.46
N LEU A 135 3.73 -23.17 -3.52
CA LEU A 135 5.05 -22.52 -3.48
C LEU A 135 4.99 -21.00 -3.42
N VAL A 136 3.80 -20.45 -3.50
CA VAL A 136 3.56 -18.99 -3.38
C VAL A 136 2.54 -18.77 -2.27
N HIS A 137 2.85 -17.84 -1.38
CA HIS A 137 1.93 -17.33 -0.37
C HIS A 137 1.78 -15.83 -0.53
N THR A 138 0.54 -15.34 -0.58
CA THR A 138 0.21 -13.92 -0.58
C THR A 138 -0.39 -13.54 0.77
N TYR A 139 0.28 -12.66 1.49
CA TYR A 139 -0.27 -12.00 2.67
C TYR A 139 -0.77 -10.63 2.29
N THR A 140 -2.03 -10.31 2.62
CA THR A 140 -2.61 -8.98 2.43
C THR A 140 -2.55 -8.22 3.76
N ILE A 141 -1.89 -7.07 3.75
CA ILE A 141 -1.96 -6.07 4.81
C ILE A 141 -3.20 -5.24 4.53
N ASN A 142 -4.19 -5.32 5.42
CA ASN A 142 -5.44 -4.58 5.27
C ASN A 142 -5.29 -3.23 5.97
N ASP A 143 -5.51 -2.15 5.23
CA ASP A 143 -5.67 -0.82 5.79
C ASP A 143 -6.82 -0.79 6.80
N ASN A 144 -6.65 -0.03 7.88
CA ASN A 144 -7.65 0.09 8.95
C ASN A 144 -7.99 1.56 9.27
N ASP A 145 -7.52 2.48 8.46
CA ASP A 145 -7.77 3.90 8.60
C ASP A 145 -9.00 4.36 7.79
N ASN A 146 -9.54 5.49 8.14
CA ASN A 146 -10.75 5.98 7.49
C ASN A 146 -10.39 7.05 6.47
N ALA A 147 -11.06 6.99 5.31
CA ALA A 147 -10.97 8.06 4.32
C ALA A 147 -11.23 9.44 4.95
N PRO A 148 -10.41 10.45 4.66
CA PRO A 148 -10.55 11.79 5.23
C PRO A 148 -11.87 12.45 4.82
N VAL A 149 -12.30 13.44 5.61
CA VAL A 149 -13.42 14.32 5.25
C VAL A 149 -12.87 15.49 4.46
N ILE A 150 -13.55 15.86 3.35
CA ILE A 150 -13.19 17.00 2.49
C ILE A 150 -14.22 18.12 2.63
N ASP A 151 -13.76 19.32 2.96
CA ASP A 151 -14.56 20.51 3.22
C ASP A 151 -13.88 21.79 2.69
N PHE A 152 -14.65 22.85 2.46
CA PHE A 152 -14.06 24.17 2.39
C PHE A 152 -13.55 24.62 3.76
N ASN A 153 -12.41 25.31 3.82
CA ASN A 153 -11.87 25.93 5.03
C ASN A 153 -12.82 26.99 5.64
N GLU A 154 -13.57 27.68 4.78
CA GLU A 154 -14.58 28.66 5.13
C GLU A 154 -15.80 28.54 4.20
N THR A 155 -17.00 28.79 4.68
CA THR A 155 -18.23 28.69 3.87
C THR A 155 -18.58 29.97 3.13
N SER A 156 -17.95 31.09 3.48
CA SER A 156 -18.17 32.37 2.82
C SER A 156 -16.95 33.29 2.93
N SER A 157 -16.79 34.14 1.92
CA SER A 157 -15.80 35.22 1.92
C SER A 157 -16.28 36.35 0.98
N SER A 158 -15.59 37.49 1.00
CA SER A 158 -15.88 38.62 0.11
C SER A 158 -14.61 39.36 -0.25
N GLY A 159 -14.66 40.11 -1.36
CA GLY A 159 -13.63 41.03 -1.77
C GLY A 159 -14.18 42.06 -2.75
N ALA A 160 -13.56 43.25 -2.83
CA ALA A 160 -13.89 44.20 -3.87
C ALA A 160 -13.52 43.64 -5.26
N GLU A 161 -14.19 44.11 -6.30
CA GLU A 161 -13.86 43.73 -7.69
C GLU A 161 -12.44 44.13 -8.11
N SER A 162 -11.84 45.13 -7.45
CA SER A 162 -10.42 45.49 -7.64
C SER A 162 -9.41 44.40 -7.22
N VAL A 163 -9.87 43.30 -6.58
CA VAL A 163 -9.04 42.13 -6.28
C VAL A 163 -9.06 41.19 -7.47
N SER A 164 -7.91 40.96 -8.09
CA SER A 164 -7.79 40.20 -9.33
C SER A 164 -8.09 38.68 -9.21
N SER A 165 -8.04 38.10 -8.00
CA SER A 165 -8.32 36.68 -7.76
C SER A 165 -8.61 36.38 -6.28
N LYS A 166 -9.33 35.28 -6.03
CA LYS A 166 -9.56 34.74 -4.69
C LYS A 166 -9.33 33.22 -4.72
N PRO A 167 -8.28 32.71 -4.04
CA PRO A 167 -8.14 31.28 -3.80
C PRO A 167 -9.14 30.83 -2.71
N LEU A 168 -9.86 29.75 -2.99
CA LEU A 168 -10.72 29.04 -2.04
C LEU A 168 -9.98 27.80 -1.58
N THR A 169 -9.66 27.71 -0.29
CA THR A 169 -8.98 26.56 0.28
C THR A 169 -9.98 25.45 0.58
N VAL A 170 -9.64 24.25 0.12
CA VAL A 170 -10.35 23.00 0.41
C VAL A 170 -9.43 22.13 1.25
N ASP A 171 -9.86 21.72 2.44
CA ASP A 171 -9.09 20.98 3.41
C ASP A 171 -9.54 19.54 3.51
N LEU A 172 -8.60 18.66 3.88
CA LEU A 172 -8.85 17.29 4.33
C LEU A 172 -8.69 17.22 5.84
N SER A 173 -9.55 16.45 6.51
CA SER A 173 -9.48 16.23 7.96
C SER A 173 -8.19 15.51 8.41
N ALA A 174 -7.57 14.74 7.51
CA ALA A 174 -6.30 14.05 7.67
C ALA A 174 -5.63 13.88 6.29
N ALA A 175 -4.34 13.63 6.25
CA ALA A 175 -3.68 13.22 5.01
C ALA A 175 -4.20 11.83 4.57
N SER A 176 -4.21 11.56 3.26
CA SER A 176 -4.44 10.23 2.68
C SER A 176 -3.19 9.75 1.98
N GLY A 177 -2.92 8.46 1.98
CA GLY A 177 -1.89 7.82 1.17
C GLY A 177 -2.21 7.78 -0.32
N GLN A 178 -3.44 8.20 -0.69
CA GLN A 178 -3.95 8.24 -2.06
C GLN A 178 -4.22 9.69 -2.50
N ASP A 179 -4.18 9.93 -3.82
CA ASP A 179 -4.70 11.19 -4.36
C ASP A 179 -6.20 11.29 -4.09
N VAL A 180 -6.63 12.39 -3.46
CA VAL A 180 -8.03 12.72 -3.23
C VAL A 180 -8.52 13.63 -4.34
N THR A 181 -9.64 13.30 -4.96
CA THR A 181 -10.28 14.17 -5.96
C THR A 181 -11.68 14.58 -5.51
N VAL A 182 -12.11 15.79 -5.90
CA VAL A 182 -13.48 16.26 -5.69
C VAL A 182 -13.92 17.09 -6.89
N ASN A 183 -15.11 16.84 -7.39
CA ASN A 183 -15.71 17.68 -8.41
C ASN A 183 -16.28 18.95 -7.80
N TYR A 184 -16.21 20.05 -8.52
CA TYR A 184 -16.88 21.28 -8.11
C TYR A 184 -17.71 21.88 -9.27
N ALA A 185 -18.84 22.46 -8.89
CA ALA A 185 -19.73 23.20 -9.79
C ALA A 185 -19.80 24.65 -9.34
N VAL A 186 -19.85 25.55 -10.31
CA VAL A 186 -19.85 27.00 -10.09
C VAL A 186 -21.21 27.57 -10.53
N THR A 187 -21.83 28.35 -9.64
CA THR A 187 -23.10 29.04 -9.85
C THR A 187 -23.02 30.42 -9.21
N GLY A 188 -24.10 31.17 -9.14
CA GLY A 188 -24.16 32.47 -8.47
C GLY A 188 -24.86 33.54 -9.31
N THR A 189 -24.78 34.79 -8.90
CA THR A 189 -25.32 35.93 -9.65
C THR A 189 -24.30 36.56 -10.58
N ALA A 190 -23.02 36.50 -10.22
CA ALA A 190 -21.91 36.94 -11.08
C ALA A 190 -21.82 36.11 -12.35
N THR A 191 -21.49 36.74 -13.46
CA THR A 191 -21.37 36.12 -14.81
C THR A 191 -19.94 35.65 -15.06
N GLY A 192 -19.74 34.34 -15.11
CA GLY A 192 -18.44 33.76 -15.40
C GLY A 192 -17.95 33.96 -16.84
N SER A 193 -16.93 33.20 -17.20
CA SER A 193 -16.30 33.21 -18.55
C SER A 193 -15.60 34.53 -18.92
N GLY A 194 -15.13 35.28 -17.91
CA GLY A 194 -14.36 36.50 -18.09
C GLY A 194 -15.22 37.76 -18.27
N THR A 195 -16.51 37.73 -17.90
CA THR A 195 -17.33 38.93 -17.74
C THR A 195 -17.03 39.56 -16.38
N ASP A 196 -17.34 38.89 -15.29
CA ASP A 196 -17.06 39.37 -13.92
C ASP A 196 -15.91 38.58 -13.29
N TYR A 197 -15.73 37.32 -13.68
CA TYR A 197 -14.65 36.44 -13.22
C TYR A 197 -14.39 35.26 -14.17
N SER A 198 -13.34 34.51 -13.91
CA SER A 198 -13.04 33.25 -14.61
C SER A 198 -12.90 32.10 -13.62
N LEU A 199 -13.88 31.19 -13.64
CA LEU A 199 -13.83 29.88 -13.01
C LEU A 199 -14.91 29.00 -13.66
N ALA A 200 -14.52 27.88 -14.27
CA ALA A 200 -15.45 26.89 -14.81
C ALA A 200 -15.63 25.74 -13.81
N ASN A 201 -16.66 24.92 -13.99
CA ASN A 201 -16.79 23.63 -13.30
C ASN A 201 -15.54 22.78 -13.55
N GLY A 202 -15.12 22.00 -12.54
CA GLY A 202 -13.89 21.24 -12.65
C GLY A 202 -13.77 20.16 -11.60
N THR A 203 -12.54 19.64 -11.49
CA THR A 203 -12.14 18.68 -10.46
C THR A 203 -10.88 19.21 -9.79
N LEU A 204 -10.90 19.26 -8.45
CA LEU A 204 -9.72 19.51 -7.65
C LEU A 204 -9.07 18.16 -7.32
N THR A 205 -7.75 18.09 -7.41
CA THR A 205 -6.95 16.97 -6.92
C THR A 205 -6.05 17.45 -5.80
N ILE A 206 -6.12 16.78 -4.66
CA ILE A 206 -5.21 16.95 -3.53
C ILE A 206 -4.31 15.72 -3.54
N SER A 207 -3.01 15.92 -3.74
CA SER A 207 -2.06 14.82 -3.88
C SER A 207 -1.88 14.05 -2.58
N ALA A 208 -1.56 12.75 -2.69
CA ALA A 208 -1.22 11.89 -1.57
C ALA A 208 -0.24 12.58 -0.60
N GLY A 209 -0.52 12.48 0.71
CA GLY A 209 0.24 13.12 1.78
C GLY A 209 -0.09 14.61 2.01
N ALA A 210 -0.78 15.29 1.10
CA ALA A 210 -1.23 16.67 1.31
C ALA A 210 -2.56 16.71 2.09
N THR A 211 -2.80 17.82 2.79
CA THR A 211 -4.02 18.04 3.59
C THR A 211 -4.89 19.16 3.05
N SER A 212 -4.51 19.80 1.94
CA SER A 212 -5.31 20.86 1.34
C SER A 212 -5.01 21.07 -0.14
N GLY A 213 -5.96 21.70 -0.83
CA GLY A 213 -5.82 22.20 -2.20
C GLY A 213 -6.57 23.51 -2.36
N THR A 214 -6.46 24.15 -3.54
CA THR A 214 -7.13 25.42 -3.83
C THR A 214 -7.94 25.37 -5.11
N ILE A 215 -9.08 26.05 -5.11
CA ILE A 215 -9.88 26.40 -6.28
C ILE A 215 -9.79 27.92 -6.44
N ASP A 216 -9.26 28.40 -7.58
CA ASP A 216 -9.02 29.83 -7.77
C ASP A 216 -10.14 30.48 -8.58
N ILE A 217 -10.87 31.42 -7.97
CA ILE A 217 -11.68 32.40 -8.70
C ILE A 217 -10.68 33.42 -9.25
N SER A 218 -10.45 33.40 -10.56
CA SER A 218 -9.43 34.21 -11.22
C SER A 218 -10.04 35.26 -12.14
N SER A 219 -9.24 36.25 -12.56
CA SER A 219 -9.64 37.30 -13.47
C SER A 219 -10.96 37.96 -13.03
N ILE A 220 -11.04 38.34 -11.75
CA ILE A 220 -12.10 39.19 -11.28
C ILE A 220 -11.90 40.55 -11.94
N ILE A 221 -12.95 41.08 -12.58
CA ILE A 221 -12.91 42.27 -13.42
C ILE A 221 -13.34 43.49 -12.58
N ASP A 222 -12.50 44.50 -12.59
CA ASP A 222 -12.72 45.84 -12.00
C ASP A 222 -13.06 46.78 -13.14
N ASP A 223 -14.27 47.31 -13.19
CA ASP A 223 -14.67 48.23 -14.25
C ASP A 223 -15.03 49.65 -13.67
N SER A 224 -15.98 50.33 -14.14
CA SER A 224 -16.41 51.67 -13.64
C SER A 224 -17.91 51.84 -13.68
N ILE A 225 -18.64 50.76 -13.63
CA ILE A 225 -20.09 50.69 -13.65
C ILE A 225 -20.59 50.42 -12.23
N ASP A 226 -21.40 51.30 -11.69
CA ASP A 226 -22.07 51.08 -10.42
C ASP A 226 -23.03 49.89 -10.53
N GLU A 227 -22.72 48.82 -9.84
CA GLU A 227 -23.42 47.53 -9.88
C GLU A 227 -23.92 47.13 -8.48
N THR A 228 -24.64 46.05 -8.42
CA THR A 228 -24.98 45.39 -7.17
C THR A 228 -23.98 44.35 -6.84
N ASN A 229 -23.65 44.13 -5.57
CA ASN A 229 -22.80 43.04 -5.14
C ASN A 229 -23.28 41.71 -5.73
N GLU A 230 -22.38 40.95 -6.25
CA GLU A 230 -22.63 39.67 -6.93
C GLU A 230 -22.01 38.48 -6.19
N THR A 231 -22.44 37.29 -6.51
CA THR A 231 -21.95 36.06 -5.85
C THR A 231 -21.38 35.03 -6.83
N VAL A 232 -20.30 34.37 -6.41
CA VAL A 232 -19.80 33.15 -7.00
C VAL A 232 -19.97 32.05 -5.98
N ILE A 233 -20.77 31.03 -6.28
CA ILE A 233 -21.07 29.92 -5.38
C ILE A 233 -20.39 28.68 -5.95
N VAL A 234 -19.48 28.10 -5.18
CA VAL A 234 -18.75 26.87 -5.52
C VAL A 234 -19.26 25.73 -4.64
N THR A 235 -19.71 24.64 -5.25
CA THR A 235 -20.26 23.46 -4.57
C THR A 235 -19.43 22.24 -4.87
N LEU A 236 -18.88 21.58 -3.83
CA LEU A 236 -18.14 20.32 -3.91
C LEU A 236 -19.11 19.15 -4.05
N SER A 237 -18.70 18.11 -4.79
CA SER A 237 -19.50 16.90 -4.97
C SER A 237 -18.64 15.69 -5.41
N SER A 238 -19.16 14.48 -5.18
CA SER A 238 -18.58 13.22 -5.66
C SER A 238 -17.08 13.10 -5.38
N PRO A 239 -16.63 13.17 -4.13
CA PRO A 239 -15.23 12.94 -3.80
C PRO A 239 -14.83 11.49 -4.10
N SER A 240 -13.54 11.26 -4.38
CA SER A 240 -12.90 9.95 -4.44
C SER A 240 -11.80 9.92 -3.39
N ASN A 241 -11.66 8.80 -2.68
CA ASN A 241 -10.73 8.61 -1.56
C ASN A 241 -10.93 9.61 -0.42
N ALA A 242 -12.14 10.13 -0.27
CA ALA A 242 -12.58 11.01 0.81
C ALA A 242 -14.10 10.92 0.96
N THR A 243 -14.61 11.39 2.09
CA THR A 243 -16.04 11.60 2.33
C THR A 243 -16.34 13.10 2.31
N LEU A 244 -17.47 13.50 1.70
CA LEU A 244 -17.88 14.89 1.66
C LEU A 244 -18.36 15.33 3.06
N GLY A 245 -17.83 16.44 3.54
CA GLY A 245 -18.21 17.01 4.82
C GLY A 245 -19.41 17.95 4.76
N SER A 246 -19.64 18.70 5.85
CA SER A 246 -20.77 19.63 5.99
C SER A 246 -20.55 20.94 5.22
N ASP A 247 -19.30 21.38 5.11
CA ASP A 247 -18.92 22.69 4.53
C ASP A 247 -18.56 22.52 3.04
N SER A 248 -19.48 21.89 2.32
CA SER A 248 -19.32 21.57 0.89
C SER A 248 -19.70 22.70 -0.07
N VAL A 249 -20.13 23.85 0.45
CA VAL A 249 -20.52 25.03 -0.34
C VAL A 249 -19.77 26.26 0.16
N HIS A 250 -19.12 26.99 -0.75
CA HIS A 250 -18.53 28.30 -0.46
C HIS A 250 -19.21 29.37 -1.29
N THR A 251 -19.58 30.48 -0.66
CA THR A 251 -20.10 31.68 -1.32
C THR A 251 -19.09 32.82 -1.26
N TYR A 252 -18.53 33.21 -2.38
CA TYR A 252 -17.72 34.41 -2.52
C TYR A 252 -18.58 35.58 -3.01
N THR A 253 -18.53 36.70 -2.32
CA THR A 253 -19.24 37.95 -2.73
C THR A 253 -18.23 38.91 -3.35
N ILE A 254 -18.43 39.25 -4.64
CA ILE A 254 -17.76 40.36 -5.31
C ILE A 254 -18.51 41.64 -4.90
N THR A 255 -17.79 42.54 -4.26
CA THR A 255 -18.39 43.83 -3.83
C THR A 255 -18.01 44.93 -4.80
N ASP A 256 -19.02 45.57 -5.34
CA ASP A 256 -18.88 46.76 -6.19
C ASP A 256 -18.17 47.89 -5.41
N ASN A 257 -17.30 48.62 -6.08
CA ASN A 257 -16.51 49.70 -5.51
C ASN A 257 -16.72 51.03 -6.28
N ASP A 258 -17.65 51.08 -7.22
CA ASP A 258 -17.94 52.25 -8.03
C ASP A 258 -19.07 53.09 -7.48
N ASN A 259 -19.20 54.32 -7.98
CA ASN A 259 -20.18 55.26 -7.51
C ASN A 259 -21.30 55.47 -8.55
N PRO A 260 -22.53 55.62 -8.11
CA PRO A 260 -23.65 55.96 -9.00
C PRO A 260 -23.34 57.18 -9.88
N PRO A 261 -23.77 57.18 -11.14
CA PRO A 261 -23.54 58.29 -12.05
C PRO A 261 -24.24 59.57 -11.56
N VAL A 262 -23.55 60.71 -11.63
CA VAL A 262 -24.11 62.02 -11.29
C VAL A 262 -24.81 62.59 -12.53
N ILE A 263 -26.05 63.10 -12.32
CA ILE A 263 -26.81 63.77 -13.35
C ILE A 263 -26.80 65.26 -13.01
N ASP A 264 -26.22 66.09 -13.89
CA ASP A 264 -26.21 67.55 -13.77
C ASP A 264 -27.09 68.19 -14.87
N PHE A 265 -27.64 69.39 -14.61
CA PHE A 265 -28.43 70.20 -15.56
C PHE A 265 -27.60 71.28 -16.20
#